data_45e3073eeea02cc817babcee1226d34a
#
_entry.id   45e3073eeea02cc817babcee1226d34a
#
_cell.length_a   1.000
_cell.length_b   1.000
_cell.length_c   1.000
_cell.angle_alpha   90.00
_cell.angle_beta   90.00
_cell.angle_gamma   90.00
#
_symmetry.space_group_name_H-M   'P 1'
#
loop_
_entity.id
_entity.type
_entity.pdbx_description
1 polymer ?
#
loop_
_entity_poly.entity_id
_entity_poly.type
_entity_poly.pdbx_seq_one_letter_code
_entity_poly.pdbx_strand_id
1 'polypeptide(L)'
;MARDPVCGMTVDPAHAAGVSTVAGETFYFCSLGCKKKFDAGDKAATASPHSEGQWTCPMHPEIVRDGPGSCPICGMALEPRTISLEHDADNPELRGMSRRLRICAALSAPLVVLAMGGHFVGMQSPLVELVLATPVVLWGGWPFFERAWASLVTRNLNMFTLIGLGVAVAYGYSVTATFAPSLFPAAFRDAHGRVGVYFEAAAVIVTLVLLGQVLELRARSRTSAALRALLELAPKTARLVENDGTERDVDVGHIAPGDRLRIRPGEKIPVDGTIESGSATIDESMVTGEPVPVVRREGDRVLAATVNTAGSAIMRAERVGRDTLLAQIVALVGEAQRSRAPIQNLADRVAAWFVPAVIVASLLTFAIWAIAGPPPRFAYALVNAVAVLIIACPCALGLATPMSVMVAVGKAASAGILFRNAEAIETLRDVDTLVVDKTGTLTHGRPELVTFDGDDNLLRLAASVERGSEHPLAAAIVRAAEARGLGLHEPQRFESITGKGVLATVDDHRVALGNRALLDELAIDANTALDARAEELRGDGQTVMFVAVDGALRGLLGVADPIRETTAEAIRELHAQGLRIVMLTGDSRTTADAVARKLGIDEVIAEVLPDAKAAEIVRL
;
A
#
# COMPACT_ATOMS: atom_id res chain seq x y z
N MET A 1 18.67 -25.54 -15.07
CA MET A 1 17.37 -24.91 -15.39
C MET A 1 17.63 -23.86 -16.46
N ALA A 2 17.03 -23.98 -17.64
CA ALA A 2 17.12 -23.00 -18.71
C ALA A 2 15.82 -22.16 -18.75
N ARG A 3 15.86 -20.97 -19.35
CA ARG A 3 14.65 -20.16 -19.57
C ARG A 3 14.21 -20.25 -21.02
N ASP A 4 12.93 -20.50 -21.27
CA ASP A 4 12.31 -20.45 -22.59
C ASP A 4 12.37 -19.00 -23.12
N PRO A 5 13.05 -18.74 -24.26
CA PRO A 5 13.23 -17.37 -24.76
C PRO A 5 11.95 -16.75 -25.33
N VAL A 6 10.87 -17.53 -25.50
CA VAL A 6 9.59 -17.04 -26.04
C VAL A 6 8.60 -16.66 -24.94
N CYS A 7 8.52 -17.42 -23.85
CA CYS A 7 7.53 -17.18 -22.80
C CYS A 7 8.14 -16.94 -21.40
N GLY A 8 9.47 -17.06 -21.25
CA GLY A 8 10.17 -16.83 -19.99
C GLY A 8 10.02 -17.93 -18.93
N MET A 9 9.30 -19.01 -19.22
CA MET A 9 9.15 -20.14 -18.28
C MET A 9 10.48 -20.85 -18.05
N THR A 10 10.69 -21.31 -16.83
CA THR A 10 11.84 -22.14 -16.47
C THR A 10 11.63 -23.56 -16.98
N VAL A 11 12.57 -24.06 -17.77
CA VAL A 11 12.52 -25.37 -18.42
C VAL A 11 13.71 -26.21 -17.93
N ASP A 12 13.44 -27.44 -17.57
CA ASP A 12 14.50 -28.40 -17.35
C ASP A 12 15.05 -28.87 -18.71
N PRO A 13 16.33 -28.64 -19.04
CA PRO A 13 16.91 -29.08 -20.29
C PRO A 13 16.72 -30.55 -20.64
N ALA A 14 16.62 -31.42 -19.61
CA ALA A 14 16.41 -32.85 -19.79
C ALA A 14 14.97 -33.22 -20.20
N HIS A 15 14.00 -32.32 -19.94
CA HIS A 15 12.57 -32.53 -20.18
C HIS A 15 11.94 -31.45 -21.07
N ALA A 16 12.76 -30.72 -21.84
CA ALA A 16 12.29 -29.67 -22.69
C ALA A 16 11.38 -30.22 -23.83
N ALA A 17 10.21 -29.60 -24.03
CA ALA A 17 9.28 -29.99 -25.11
C ALA A 17 9.81 -29.69 -26.51
N GLY A 18 10.83 -28.83 -26.63
CA GLY A 18 11.52 -28.53 -27.90
C GLY A 18 12.87 -27.88 -27.63
N VAL A 19 13.80 -28.05 -28.62
CA VAL A 19 15.15 -27.47 -28.57
C VAL A 19 15.46 -26.86 -29.94
N SER A 20 16.09 -25.69 -29.98
CA SER A 20 16.62 -25.05 -31.20
C SER A 20 18.02 -24.52 -30.91
N THR A 21 18.93 -24.65 -31.92
CA THR A 21 20.29 -24.12 -31.83
C THR A 21 20.46 -23.01 -32.87
N VAL A 22 20.79 -21.80 -32.41
CA VAL A 22 21.00 -20.64 -33.27
C VAL A 22 22.35 -20.00 -32.92
N ALA A 23 23.19 -19.80 -33.90
CA ALA A 23 24.52 -19.20 -33.74
C ALA A 23 25.43 -19.93 -32.72
N GLY A 24 25.23 -21.25 -32.51
CA GLY A 24 26.01 -22.04 -31.55
C GLY A 24 25.48 -22.06 -30.13
N GLU A 25 24.39 -21.34 -29.85
CA GLU A 25 23.72 -21.31 -28.56
C GLU A 25 22.44 -22.17 -28.60
N THR A 26 22.23 -22.98 -27.55
CA THR A 26 21.12 -23.94 -27.49
C THR A 26 20.01 -23.39 -26.59
N PHE A 27 18.81 -23.27 -27.15
CA PHE A 27 17.61 -22.78 -26.46
C PHE A 27 16.62 -23.91 -26.20
N TYR A 28 16.03 -23.92 -25.00
CA TYR A 28 15.09 -24.93 -24.53
C TYR A 28 13.69 -24.33 -24.39
N PHE A 29 12.67 -25.05 -24.86
CA PHE A 29 11.28 -24.53 -24.90
C PHE A 29 10.34 -25.37 -24.06
N CYS A 30 9.42 -24.69 -23.35
CA CYS A 30 8.39 -25.33 -22.54
C CYS A 30 7.29 -26.02 -23.40
N SER A 31 7.16 -25.63 -24.67
CA SER A 31 6.18 -26.19 -25.61
C SER A 31 6.66 -26.13 -27.05
N LEU A 32 6.13 -27.03 -27.91
CA LEU A 32 6.35 -26.99 -29.35
C LEU A 32 5.82 -25.70 -30.01
N GLY A 33 4.82 -25.05 -29.41
CA GLY A 33 4.31 -23.75 -29.85
C GLY A 33 5.33 -22.62 -29.65
N CYS A 34 6.05 -22.59 -28.54
CA CYS A 34 7.13 -21.63 -28.28
C CYS A 34 8.30 -21.87 -29.26
N LYS A 35 8.69 -23.13 -29.47
CA LYS A 35 9.71 -23.48 -30.47
C LYS A 35 9.34 -22.99 -31.87
N LYS A 36 8.12 -23.25 -32.35
CA LYS A 36 7.65 -22.81 -33.69
C LYS A 36 7.70 -21.27 -33.83
N LYS A 37 7.32 -20.51 -32.81
CA LYS A 37 7.38 -19.05 -32.83
C LYS A 37 8.82 -18.57 -32.92
N PHE A 38 9.73 -19.18 -32.16
CA PHE A 38 11.16 -18.85 -32.18
C PHE A 38 11.79 -19.17 -33.56
N ASP A 39 11.51 -20.35 -34.11
CA ASP A 39 12.03 -20.78 -35.41
C ASP A 39 11.44 -19.96 -36.59
N ALA A 40 10.24 -19.38 -36.42
CA ALA A 40 9.59 -18.50 -37.41
C ALA A 40 10.16 -17.07 -37.44
N GLY A 41 11.19 -16.78 -36.60
CA GLY A 41 11.82 -15.47 -36.56
C GLY A 41 11.07 -14.46 -35.69
N ASP A 42 9.97 -14.84 -35.06
CA ASP A 42 9.41 -14.16 -33.90
C ASP A 42 10.44 -14.31 -32.76
N LYS A 43 11.52 -13.58 -32.87
CA LYS A 43 12.37 -13.25 -31.70
C LYS A 43 11.44 -12.47 -30.80
N ALA A 44 10.72 -13.26 -29.99
CA ALA A 44 10.00 -12.65 -28.90
C ALA A 44 11.01 -11.78 -28.18
N ALA A 45 10.67 -10.58 -28.19
CA ALA A 45 11.02 -9.60 -27.23
C ALA A 45 11.90 -10.20 -26.13
N THR A 46 13.04 -9.62 -25.88
CA THR A 46 13.49 -9.39 -24.52
C THR A 46 12.23 -9.15 -23.72
N ALA A 47 11.74 -10.21 -23.13
CA ALA A 47 10.40 -10.30 -22.60
C ALA A 47 10.26 -9.30 -21.46
N SER A 48 9.60 -8.22 -21.75
CA SER A 48 8.63 -7.71 -20.81
C SER A 48 7.57 -8.81 -20.66
N PRO A 49 7.32 -9.41 -19.51
CA PRO A 49 6.09 -10.12 -19.29
C PRO A 49 4.99 -9.08 -19.34
N HIS A 50 4.39 -8.90 -20.51
CA HIS A 50 3.20 -8.10 -20.68
C HIS A 50 2.08 -8.76 -19.88
N SER A 51 1.92 -8.30 -18.65
CA SER A 51 0.67 -8.43 -17.92
C SER A 51 -0.36 -7.39 -18.40
N GLU A 52 -0.11 -6.75 -19.53
CA GLU A 52 -1.06 -5.87 -20.21
C GLU A 52 -2.22 -6.72 -20.69
N GLY A 53 -3.36 -6.60 -19.98
CA GLY A 53 -4.58 -7.31 -20.30
C GLY A 53 -5.04 -8.34 -19.26
N GLN A 54 -4.27 -8.63 -18.21
CA GLN A 54 -4.75 -9.53 -17.16
C GLN A 54 -5.68 -8.79 -16.18
N TRP A 55 -6.83 -9.42 -15.93
CA TRP A 55 -7.87 -8.93 -15.03
C TRP A 55 -8.03 -9.90 -13.87
N THR A 56 -8.20 -9.38 -12.66
CA THR A 56 -8.36 -10.18 -11.45
C THR A 56 -9.52 -9.66 -10.61
N CYS A 57 -10.06 -10.53 -9.75
CA CYS A 57 -11.05 -10.12 -8.78
C CYS A 57 -10.34 -9.57 -7.53
N PRO A 58 -10.69 -8.37 -7.04
CA PRO A 58 -10.13 -7.84 -5.80
C PRO A 58 -10.40 -8.76 -4.59
N MET A 59 -11.53 -9.48 -4.62
CA MET A 59 -11.94 -10.43 -3.58
C MET A 59 -11.35 -11.83 -3.77
N HIS A 60 -10.98 -12.19 -5.00
CA HIS A 60 -10.48 -13.53 -5.37
C HIS A 60 -9.27 -13.37 -6.30
N PRO A 61 -8.08 -13.01 -5.75
CA PRO A 61 -6.87 -12.76 -6.54
C PRO A 61 -6.42 -13.97 -7.36
N GLU A 62 -6.84 -15.18 -6.96
CA GLU A 62 -6.62 -16.43 -7.68
C GLU A 62 -7.37 -16.48 -9.03
N ILE A 63 -8.40 -15.67 -9.21
CA ILE A 63 -9.13 -15.55 -10.47
C ILE A 63 -8.43 -14.54 -11.36
N VAL A 64 -7.73 -15.03 -12.36
CA VAL A 64 -7.06 -14.22 -13.39
C VAL A 64 -7.66 -14.53 -14.76
N ARG A 65 -8.00 -13.48 -15.53
CA ARG A 65 -8.56 -13.58 -16.89
C ARG A 65 -7.92 -12.56 -17.82
N ASP A 66 -7.97 -12.82 -19.11
CA ASP A 66 -7.36 -11.95 -20.14
C ASP A 66 -8.29 -10.81 -20.62
N GLY A 67 -9.34 -10.48 -19.85
CA GLY A 67 -10.28 -9.42 -20.20
C GLY A 67 -11.24 -9.04 -19.08
N PRO A 68 -11.99 -7.93 -19.26
CA PRO A 68 -13.00 -7.50 -18.31
C PRO A 68 -14.13 -8.53 -18.19
N GLY A 69 -14.74 -8.63 -17.02
CA GLY A 69 -15.83 -9.57 -16.76
C GLY A 69 -16.20 -9.60 -15.30
N SER A 70 -16.98 -10.62 -14.90
CA SER A 70 -17.35 -10.85 -13.51
C SER A 70 -16.62 -12.06 -12.93
N CYS A 71 -16.30 -12.00 -11.64
CA CYS A 71 -15.72 -13.10 -10.90
C CYS A 71 -16.70 -14.27 -10.79
N PRO A 72 -16.30 -15.51 -11.16
CA PRO A 72 -17.18 -16.66 -11.07
C PRO A 72 -17.55 -17.07 -9.63
N ILE A 73 -16.80 -16.59 -8.63
CA ILE A 73 -17.03 -16.92 -7.22
C ILE A 73 -18.01 -15.93 -6.59
N CYS A 74 -17.71 -14.62 -6.61
CA CYS A 74 -18.50 -13.61 -5.91
C CYS A 74 -19.35 -12.72 -6.83
N GLY A 75 -19.20 -12.84 -8.16
CA GLY A 75 -19.93 -12.04 -9.13
C GLY A 75 -19.47 -10.58 -9.27
N MET A 76 -18.41 -10.15 -8.56
CA MET A 76 -17.85 -8.80 -8.67
C MET A 76 -17.14 -8.61 -10.00
N ALA A 77 -17.09 -7.36 -10.48
CA ALA A 77 -16.31 -7.00 -11.65
C ALA A 77 -14.82 -7.28 -11.44
N LEU A 78 -14.18 -7.79 -12.48
CA LEU A 78 -12.73 -7.95 -12.53
C LEU A 78 -12.08 -6.59 -12.78
N GLU A 79 -10.89 -6.39 -12.22
CA GLU A 79 -10.07 -5.19 -12.38
C GLU A 79 -8.76 -5.52 -13.10
N PRO A 80 -8.18 -4.58 -13.88
CA PRO A 80 -6.90 -4.80 -14.50
C PRO A 80 -5.82 -4.99 -13.42
N ARG A 81 -4.96 -5.97 -13.62
CA ARG A 81 -3.88 -6.32 -12.69
C ARG A 81 -2.76 -5.27 -12.70
N THR A 82 -2.56 -4.61 -13.84
CA THR A 82 -1.62 -3.51 -14.01
C THR A 82 -2.38 -2.20 -14.20
N ILE A 83 -2.02 -1.20 -13.42
CA ILE A 83 -2.56 0.14 -13.56
C ILE A 83 -1.79 0.81 -14.70
N SER A 84 -2.44 1.03 -15.84
CA SER A 84 -1.89 1.81 -16.96
C SER A 84 -2.55 3.17 -17.03
N LEU A 85 -1.77 4.19 -17.42
CA LEU A 85 -2.28 5.56 -17.60
C LEU A 85 -3.30 5.67 -18.74
N GLU A 86 -3.26 4.72 -19.69
CA GLU A 86 -4.02 4.81 -20.95
C GLU A 86 -5.44 4.23 -20.89
N HIS A 87 -5.73 3.27 -20.00
CA HIS A 87 -6.94 2.44 -20.12
C HIS A 87 -8.13 2.82 -19.23
N ASP A 88 -8.04 3.82 -18.33
CA ASP A 88 -9.05 3.94 -17.26
C ASP A 88 -9.72 5.32 -17.08
N ALA A 89 -9.62 6.22 -18.05
CA ALA A 89 -10.39 7.48 -18.00
C ALA A 89 -11.91 7.25 -18.00
N ASP A 90 -12.35 6.04 -18.40
CA ASP A 90 -13.76 5.74 -18.60
C ASP A 90 -14.07 4.26 -18.25
N ASN A 91 -14.38 3.99 -16.99
CA ASN A 91 -14.85 2.66 -16.59
C ASN A 91 -16.23 2.38 -17.25
N PRO A 92 -16.30 1.50 -18.29
CA PRO A 92 -17.53 1.26 -19.05
C PRO A 92 -18.62 0.62 -18.18
N GLU A 93 -18.23 -0.14 -17.15
CA GLU A 93 -19.16 -0.76 -16.22
C GLU A 93 -19.80 0.29 -15.30
N LEU A 94 -19.03 1.24 -14.75
CA LEU A 94 -19.57 2.34 -13.97
C LEU A 94 -20.56 3.19 -14.78
N ARG A 95 -20.25 3.46 -16.03
CA ARG A 95 -21.18 4.17 -16.93
C ARG A 95 -22.46 3.35 -17.19
N GLY A 96 -22.31 2.07 -17.48
CA GLY A 96 -23.40 1.16 -17.71
C GLY A 96 -24.32 1.05 -16.49
N MET A 97 -23.77 0.79 -15.31
CA MET A 97 -24.53 0.70 -14.06
C MET A 97 -25.17 2.04 -13.66
N SER A 98 -24.47 3.16 -13.85
CA SER A 98 -25.01 4.51 -13.57
C SER A 98 -26.18 4.86 -14.50
N ARG A 99 -26.12 4.46 -15.77
CA ARG A 99 -27.23 4.63 -16.72
C ARG A 99 -28.43 3.78 -16.28
N ARG A 100 -28.21 2.50 -15.92
CA ARG A 100 -29.26 1.61 -15.43
C ARG A 100 -29.89 2.19 -14.17
N LEU A 101 -29.08 2.62 -13.18
CA LEU A 101 -29.58 3.22 -11.94
C LEU A 101 -30.48 4.41 -12.20
N ARG A 102 -30.08 5.37 -13.06
CA ARG A 102 -30.89 6.56 -13.35
C ARG A 102 -32.24 6.22 -13.96
N ILE A 103 -32.26 5.30 -14.92
CA ILE A 103 -33.50 4.86 -15.57
C ILE A 103 -34.37 4.08 -14.61
N CYS A 104 -33.79 3.12 -13.85
CA CYS A 104 -34.54 2.34 -12.87
C CYS A 104 -35.11 3.21 -11.76
N ALA A 105 -34.35 4.17 -11.24
CA ALA A 105 -34.84 5.11 -10.22
C ALA A 105 -36.01 5.97 -10.74
N ALA A 106 -35.91 6.46 -11.98
CA ALA A 106 -36.96 7.25 -12.62
C ALA A 106 -38.26 6.43 -12.83
N LEU A 107 -38.16 5.13 -13.09
CA LEU A 107 -39.32 4.25 -13.24
C LEU A 107 -39.86 3.70 -11.90
N SER A 108 -38.97 3.44 -10.93
CA SER A 108 -39.37 2.92 -9.61
C SER A 108 -40.02 3.99 -8.75
N ALA A 109 -39.64 5.26 -8.85
CA ALA A 109 -40.24 6.33 -8.04
C ALA A 109 -41.75 6.47 -8.27
N PRO A 110 -42.26 6.61 -9.51
CA PRO A 110 -43.70 6.64 -9.74
C PRO A 110 -44.39 5.30 -9.36
N LEU A 111 -43.70 4.18 -9.54
CA LEU A 111 -44.25 2.86 -9.15
C LEU A 111 -44.50 2.77 -7.63
N VAL A 112 -43.53 3.24 -6.82
CA VAL A 112 -43.71 3.30 -5.35
C VAL A 112 -44.83 4.26 -4.96
N VAL A 113 -44.93 5.42 -5.62
CA VAL A 113 -46.02 6.38 -5.36
C VAL A 113 -47.37 5.79 -5.71
N LEU A 114 -47.49 5.04 -6.82
CA LEU A 114 -48.72 4.34 -7.20
C LEU A 114 -49.05 3.22 -6.24
N ALA A 115 -48.11 2.41 -5.82
CA ALA A 115 -48.32 1.32 -4.89
C ALA A 115 -48.76 1.83 -3.49
N MET A 116 -48.09 2.88 -2.97
CA MET A 116 -48.40 3.45 -1.65
C MET A 116 -49.61 4.39 -1.68
N GLY A 117 -49.75 5.21 -2.74
CA GLY A 117 -50.81 6.20 -2.90
C GLY A 117 -52.09 5.62 -3.45
N GLY A 118 -52.06 4.53 -4.20
CA GLY A 118 -53.21 3.90 -4.82
C GLY A 118 -54.21 3.35 -3.82
N HIS A 119 -53.82 3.05 -2.59
CA HIS A 119 -54.70 2.72 -1.48
C HIS A 119 -55.61 3.89 -1.07
N PHE A 120 -55.16 5.13 -1.27
CA PHE A 120 -55.91 6.34 -0.92
C PHE A 120 -56.77 6.88 -2.06
N VAL A 121 -56.39 6.59 -3.32
CA VAL A 121 -57.00 7.22 -4.52
C VAL A 121 -57.77 6.21 -5.37
N GLY A 122 -57.77 4.92 -5.06
CA GLY A 122 -58.51 3.88 -5.82
C GLY A 122 -57.97 3.59 -7.24
N MET A 123 -56.79 4.09 -7.58
CA MET A 123 -56.18 4.00 -8.90
C MET A 123 -55.10 2.91 -9.02
N GLN A 124 -55.27 1.76 -8.33
CA GLN A 124 -54.37 0.63 -8.50
C GLN A 124 -54.63 -0.05 -9.86
N SER A 125 -53.67 0.02 -10.75
CA SER A 125 -53.71 -0.71 -12.03
C SER A 125 -52.50 -1.65 -12.12
N PRO A 126 -52.67 -2.95 -11.90
CA PRO A 126 -51.56 -3.93 -12.00
C PRO A 126 -50.86 -3.90 -13.38
N LEU A 127 -51.55 -3.50 -14.45
CA LEU A 127 -50.99 -3.36 -15.77
C LEU A 127 -50.02 -2.15 -15.86
N VAL A 128 -50.32 -1.04 -15.21
CA VAL A 128 -49.43 0.12 -15.16
C VAL A 128 -48.18 -0.22 -14.35
N GLU A 129 -48.35 -0.90 -13.22
CA GLU A 129 -47.25 -1.36 -12.39
C GLU A 129 -46.34 -2.36 -13.15
N LEU A 130 -46.94 -3.30 -13.88
CA LEU A 130 -46.23 -4.24 -14.75
C LEU A 130 -45.41 -3.50 -15.79
N VAL A 131 -45.99 -2.53 -16.52
CA VAL A 131 -45.28 -1.76 -17.57
C VAL A 131 -44.08 -1.00 -17.01
N LEU A 132 -44.22 -0.40 -15.81
CA LEU A 132 -43.13 0.33 -15.16
C LEU A 132 -42.09 -0.60 -14.57
N ALA A 133 -42.47 -1.73 -13.96
CA ALA A 133 -41.54 -2.66 -13.32
C ALA A 133 -40.76 -3.52 -14.32
N THR A 134 -41.35 -3.90 -15.46
CA THR A 134 -40.73 -4.79 -16.44
C THR A 134 -39.34 -4.30 -16.91
N PRO A 135 -39.18 -3.05 -17.37
CA PRO A 135 -37.86 -2.54 -17.73
C PRO A 135 -36.87 -2.53 -16.58
N VAL A 136 -37.35 -2.22 -15.35
CA VAL A 136 -36.51 -2.20 -14.16
C VAL A 136 -35.98 -3.60 -13.85
N VAL A 137 -36.86 -4.60 -13.82
CA VAL A 137 -36.52 -5.97 -13.42
C VAL A 137 -35.74 -6.67 -14.54
N LEU A 138 -36.23 -6.67 -15.78
CA LEU A 138 -35.64 -7.46 -16.85
C LEU A 138 -34.40 -6.81 -17.46
N TRP A 139 -34.40 -5.50 -17.67
CA TRP A 139 -33.24 -4.80 -18.25
C TRP A 139 -32.31 -4.27 -17.13
N GLY A 140 -32.83 -3.59 -16.12
CA GLY A 140 -32.06 -3.06 -15.01
C GLY A 140 -31.42 -4.18 -14.18
N GLY A 141 -32.21 -5.19 -13.84
CA GLY A 141 -31.80 -6.34 -13.03
C GLY A 141 -31.00 -7.41 -13.76
N TRP A 142 -30.87 -7.36 -15.10
CA TRP A 142 -30.22 -8.41 -15.91
C TRP A 142 -28.84 -8.83 -15.40
N PRO A 143 -27.91 -7.90 -15.06
CA PRO A 143 -26.60 -8.28 -14.56
C PRO A 143 -26.65 -9.09 -13.25
N PHE A 144 -27.69 -8.88 -12.44
CA PHE A 144 -27.86 -9.61 -11.18
C PHE A 144 -28.39 -11.03 -11.43
N PHE A 145 -29.23 -11.21 -12.43
CA PHE A 145 -29.68 -12.55 -12.85
C PHE A 145 -28.54 -13.37 -13.44
N GLU A 146 -27.68 -12.77 -14.26
CA GLU A 146 -26.48 -13.44 -14.78
C GLU A 146 -25.55 -13.91 -13.65
N ARG A 147 -25.31 -13.02 -12.67
CA ARG A 147 -24.48 -13.35 -11.50
C ARG A 147 -25.14 -14.39 -10.57
N ALA A 148 -26.45 -14.31 -10.40
CA ALA A 148 -27.22 -15.32 -9.66
C ALA A 148 -27.14 -16.69 -10.33
N TRP A 149 -27.32 -16.74 -11.64
CA TRP A 149 -27.19 -17.97 -12.41
C TRP A 149 -25.78 -18.56 -12.33
N ALA A 150 -24.77 -17.73 -12.51
CA ALA A 150 -23.38 -18.15 -12.38
C ALA A 150 -23.09 -18.73 -10.97
N SER A 151 -23.62 -18.12 -9.91
CA SER A 151 -23.46 -18.61 -8.53
C SER A 151 -24.10 -19.98 -8.29
N LEU A 152 -25.25 -20.23 -8.91
CA LEU A 152 -25.93 -21.53 -8.85
C LEU A 152 -25.13 -22.61 -9.60
N VAL A 153 -24.64 -22.30 -10.82
CA VAL A 153 -23.87 -23.24 -11.64
C VAL A 153 -22.52 -23.58 -10.98
N THR A 154 -21.85 -22.59 -10.40
CA THR A 154 -20.56 -22.79 -9.70
C THR A 154 -20.73 -23.33 -8.28
N ARG A 155 -21.96 -23.47 -7.80
CA ARG A 155 -22.31 -23.86 -6.42
C ARG A 155 -21.74 -22.95 -5.33
N ASN A 156 -21.37 -21.72 -5.69
CA ASN A 156 -20.90 -20.70 -4.77
C ASN A 156 -22.05 -19.71 -4.49
N LEU A 157 -22.96 -20.13 -3.61
CA LEU A 157 -24.14 -19.34 -3.26
C LEU A 157 -23.70 -18.04 -2.57
N ASN A 158 -24.13 -16.91 -3.13
CA ASN A 158 -23.77 -15.58 -2.67
C ASN A 158 -24.99 -14.65 -2.64
N MET A 159 -24.79 -13.36 -2.33
CA MET A 159 -25.87 -12.39 -2.24
C MET A 159 -26.70 -12.28 -3.54
N PHE A 160 -26.08 -12.45 -4.71
CA PHE A 160 -26.81 -12.37 -5.99
C PHE A 160 -27.77 -13.55 -6.17
N THR A 161 -27.48 -14.71 -5.58
CA THR A 161 -28.40 -15.85 -5.57
C THR A 161 -29.72 -15.49 -4.91
N LEU A 162 -29.67 -14.84 -3.72
CA LEU A 162 -30.87 -14.42 -2.99
C LEU A 162 -31.61 -13.29 -3.71
N ILE A 163 -30.89 -12.30 -4.22
CA ILE A 163 -31.46 -11.18 -4.98
C ILE A 163 -32.18 -11.70 -6.23
N GLY A 164 -31.47 -12.51 -7.03
CA GLY A 164 -32.02 -13.04 -8.28
C GLY A 164 -33.26 -13.93 -8.04
N LEU A 165 -33.18 -14.81 -7.04
CA LEU A 165 -34.31 -15.69 -6.67
C LEU A 165 -35.50 -14.88 -6.14
N GLY A 166 -35.27 -13.97 -5.18
CA GLY A 166 -36.34 -13.15 -4.58
C GLY A 166 -37.02 -12.25 -5.61
N VAL A 167 -36.26 -11.55 -6.45
CA VAL A 167 -36.82 -10.71 -7.51
C VAL A 167 -37.57 -11.54 -8.57
N ALA A 168 -36.99 -12.67 -9.01
CA ALA A 168 -37.65 -13.55 -9.98
C ALA A 168 -38.99 -14.09 -9.47
N VAL A 169 -39.06 -14.53 -8.20
CA VAL A 169 -40.27 -15.04 -7.60
C VAL A 169 -41.29 -13.92 -7.37
N ALA A 170 -40.88 -12.74 -6.86
CA ALA A 170 -41.77 -11.61 -6.66
C ALA A 170 -42.38 -11.10 -7.97
N TYR A 171 -41.55 -10.97 -9.01
CA TYR A 171 -41.98 -10.55 -10.34
C TYR A 171 -42.86 -11.60 -11.01
N GLY A 172 -42.44 -12.87 -11.00
CA GLY A 172 -43.23 -13.99 -11.57
C GLY A 172 -44.59 -14.18 -10.91
N TYR A 173 -44.65 -14.06 -9.56
CA TYR A 173 -45.91 -14.04 -8.84
C TYR A 173 -46.81 -12.90 -9.32
N SER A 174 -46.27 -11.67 -9.40
CA SER A 174 -47.05 -10.49 -9.77
C SER A 174 -47.57 -10.55 -11.20
N VAL A 175 -46.77 -11.08 -12.14
CA VAL A 175 -47.19 -11.35 -13.52
C VAL A 175 -48.36 -12.36 -13.53
N THR A 176 -48.22 -13.47 -12.81
CA THR A 176 -49.28 -14.49 -12.70
C THR A 176 -50.55 -13.92 -12.05
N ALA A 177 -50.39 -13.11 -11.00
CA ALA A 177 -51.52 -12.45 -10.34
C ALA A 177 -52.25 -11.46 -11.27
N THR A 178 -51.52 -10.81 -12.17
CA THR A 178 -52.07 -9.83 -13.12
C THR A 178 -52.85 -10.51 -14.27
N PHE A 179 -52.29 -11.57 -14.88
CA PHE A 179 -52.87 -12.19 -16.07
C PHE A 179 -53.80 -13.39 -15.77
N ALA A 180 -53.59 -14.06 -14.66
CA ALA A 180 -54.36 -15.24 -14.25
C ALA A 180 -54.86 -15.15 -12.80
N PRO A 181 -55.61 -14.09 -12.45
CA PRO A 181 -56.12 -13.92 -11.06
C PRO A 181 -57.03 -15.07 -10.64
N SER A 182 -57.60 -15.81 -11.60
CA SER A 182 -58.45 -16.99 -11.33
C SER A 182 -57.68 -18.17 -10.71
N LEU A 183 -56.37 -18.24 -10.87
CA LEU A 183 -55.55 -19.26 -10.19
C LEU A 183 -55.40 -18.99 -8.69
N PHE A 184 -55.69 -17.77 -8.25
CA PHE A 184 -55.65 -17.42 -6.85
C PHE A 184 -57.05 -17.58 -6.20
N PRO A 185 -57.11 -18.05 -4.97
CA PRO A 185 -58.37 -18.18 -4.22
C PRO A 185 -59.12 -16.84 -4.07
N ALA A 186 -60.45 -16.90 -3.96
CA ALA A 186 -61.29 -15.70 -3.88
C ALA A 186 -60.92 -14.74 -2.72
N ALA A 187 -60.40 -15.28 -1.61
CA ALA A 187 -60.00 -14.48 -0.45
C ALA A 187 -58.75 -13.62 -0.66
N PHE A 188 -57.99 -13.81 -1.78
CA PHE A 188 -56.87 -12.97 -2.18
C PHE A 188 -57.26 -11.87 -3.15
N ARG A 189 -58.51 -11.87 -3.59
CA ARG A 189 -59.04 -10.91 -4.52
C ARG A 189 -59.72 -9.78 -3.76
N ASP A 190 -59.41 -8.57 -4.17
CA ASP A 190 -60.13 -7.39 -3.68
C ASP A 190 -61.60 -7.38 -4.17
N ALA A 191 -62.36 -6.37 -3.78
CA ALA A 191 -63.74 -6.18 -4.22
C ALA A 191 -63.92 -6.09 -5.76
N HIS A 192 -62.82 -5.86 -6.50
CA HIS A 192 -62.76 -5.78 -7.96
C HIS A 192 -62.20 -7.06 -8.60
N GLY A 193 -61.98 -8.14 -7.83
CA GLY A 193 -61.45 -9.41 -8.29
C GLY A 193 -59.93 -9.43 -8.57
N ARG A 194 -59.19 -8.40 -8.16
CA ARG A 194 -57.76 -8.26 -8.37
C ARG A 194 -56.97 -8.85 -7.22
N VAL A 195 -55.81 -9.44 -7.52
CA VAL A 195 -54.86 -10.01 -6.56
C VAL A 195 -53.75 -8.99 -6.29
N GLY A 196 -53.32 -8.85 -5.04
CA GLY A 196 -52.20 -7.99 -4.67
C GLY A 196 -50.90 -8.40 -5.41
N VAL A 197 -50.14 -7.44 -5.87
CA VAL A 197 -48.91 -7.62 -6.64
C VAL A 197 -47.71 -7.06 -5.87
N TYR A 198 -46.49 -7.44 -6.24
CA TYR A 198 -45.21 -7.04 -5.62
C TYR A 198 -44.24 -6.45 -6.65
N PHE A 199 -44.77 -5.79 -7.69
CA PHE A 199 -43.94 -5.14 -8.73
C PHE A 199 -43.07 -4.06 -8.15
N GLU A 200 -43.60 -3.26 -7.20
CA GLU A 200 -42.88 -2.23 -6.50
C GLU A 200 -41.69 -2.78 -5.69
N ALA A 201 -41.93 -3.88 -4.96
CA ALA A 201 -40.90 -4.52 -4.17
C ALA A 201 -39.75 -5.03 -5.04
N ALA A 202 -40.06 -5.73 -6.14
CA ALA A 202 -39.06 -6.20 -7.10
C ALA A 202 -38.28 -5.06 -7.73
N ALA A 203 -38.94 -3.97 -8.12
CA ALA A 203 -38.29 -2.81 -8.74
C ALA A 203 -37.42 -2.03 -7.75
N VAL A 204 -37.89 -1.84 -6.51
CA VAL A 204 -37.10 -1.15 -5.46
C VAL A 204 -35.84 -1.94 -5.12
N ILE A 205 -35.96 -3.28 -4.98
CA ILE A 205 -34.77 -4.12 -4.71
C ILE A 205 -33.73 -3.95 -5.81
N VAL A 206 -34.10 -4.09 -7.08
CA VAL A 206 -33.18 -3.91 -8.22
C VAL A 206 -32.56 -2.52 -8.20
N THR A 207 -33.34 -1.46 -7.94
CA THR A 207 -32.84 -0.08 -7.92
C THR A 207 -31.87 0.15 -6.76
N LEU A 208 -32.15 -0.37 -5.56
CA LEU A 208 -31.25 -0.24 -4.41
C LEU A 208 -29.95 -1.04 -4.60
N VAL A 209 -30.03 -2.23 -5.19
CA VAL A 209 -28.82 -3.01 -5.52
C VAL A 209 -27.98 -2.30 -6.58
N LEU A 210 -28.61 -1.70 -7.61
CA LEU A 210 -27.91 -0.86 -8.57
C LEU A 210 -27.25 0.35 -7.89
N LEU A 211 -27.92 0.98 -6.94
CA LEU A 211 -27.34 2.08 -6.17
C LEU A 211 -26.09 1.62 -5.42
N GLY A 212 -26.17 0.49 -4.71
CA GLY A 212 -25.02 -0.09 -4.01
C GLY A 212 -23.84 -0.37 -4.95
N GLN A 213 -24.10 -0.98 -6.09
CA GLN A 213 -23.07 -1.25 -7.10
C GLN A 213 -22.44 0.02 -7.68
N VAL A 214 -23.24 1.05 -7.96
CA VAL A 214 -22.71 2.34 -8.44
C VAL A 214 -21.87 3.05 -7.38
N LEU A 215 -22.28 3.01 -6.11
CA LEU A 215 -21.49 3.57 -5.01
C LEU A 215 -20.15 2.84 -4.85
N GLU A 216 -20.18 1.51 -4.92
CA GLU A 216 -18.97 0.68 -4.90
C GLU A 216 -18.01 1.02 -6.05
N LEU A 217 -18.48 1.00 -7.30
CA LEU A 217 -17.66 1.31 -8.46
C LEU A 217 -17.10 2.74 -8.42
N ARG A 218 -17.87 3.71 -7.90
CA ARG A 218 -17.37 5.08 -7.68
C ARG A 218 -16.28 5.18 -6.62
N ALA A 219 -16.43 4.45 -5.51
CA ALA A 219 -15.41 4.43 -4.47
C ALA A 219 -14.10 3.84 -5.01
N ARG A 220 -14.19 2.74 -5.76
CA ARG A 220 -13.04 2.12 -6.43
C ARG A 220 -12.35 3.06 -7.42
N SER A 221 -13.11 3.73 -8.29
CA SER A 221 -12.52 4.64 -9.28
C SER A 221 -11.83 5.86 -8.64
N ARG A 222 -12.32 6.35 -7.51
CA ARG A 222 -11.63 7.43 -6.74
C ARG A 222 -10.29 6.96 -6.17
N THR A 223 -10.21 5.75 -5.69
CA THR A 223 -8.96 5.19 -5.14
C THR A 223 -7.93 4.94 -6.25
N SER A 224 -8.36 4.43 -7.41
CA SER A 224 -7.52 4.31 -8.60
C SER A 224 -7.06 5.67 -9.14
N ALA A 225 -7.86 6.73 -8.96
CA ALA A 225 -7.48 8.10 -9.33
C ALA A 225 -6.35 8.64 -8.45
N ALA A 226 -6.34 8.34 -7.14
CA ALA A 226 -5.26 8.71 -6.25
C ALA A 226 -3.93 8.04 -6.64
N LEU A 227 -3.97 6.75 -7.01
CA LEU A 227 -2.80 6.03 -7.54
C LEU A 227 -2.30 6.60 -8.89
N ARG A 228 -3.22 6.98 -9.77
CA ARG A 228 -2.86 7.65 -11.02
C ARG A 228 -2.21 8.99 -10.78
N ALA A 229 -2.69 9.78 -9.83
CA ALA A 229 -2.06 11.02 -9.44
C ALA A 229 -0.60 10.82 -9.01
N LEU A 230 -0.27 9.70 -8.34
CA LEU A 230 1.12 9.33 -8.03
C LEU A 230 1.91 8.99 -9.30
N LEU A 231 1.34 8.25 -10.24
CA LEU A 231 2.00 7.94 -11.53
C LEU A 231 2.19 9.18 -12.41
N GLU A 232 1.25 10.14 -12.38
CA GLU A 232 1.34 11.42 -13.09
C GLU A 232 2.43 12.35 -12.51
N LEU A 233 2.98 12.01 -11.34
CA LEU A 233 4.16 12.71 -10.81
C LEU A 233 5.41 12.48 -11.66
N ALA A 234 5.56 11.32 -12.28
CA ALA A 234 6.69 11.05 -13.18
C ALA A 234 6.55 11.90 -14.47
N PRO A 235 7.63 12.54 -14.94
CA PRO A 235 7.62 13.23 -16.22
C PRO A 235 7.53 12.22 -17.37
N LYS A 236 6.97 12.63 -18.50
CA LYS A 236 6.89 11.79 -19.71
C LYS A 236 8.17 11.83 -20.53
N THR A 237 8.91 12.92 -20.46
CA THR A 237 10.15 13.16 -21.20
C THR A 237 11.28 13.48 -20.24
N ALA A 238 12.49 13.16 -20.66
CA ALA A 238 13.73 13.48 -19.96
C ALA A 238 14.76 14.03 -20.95
N ARG A 239 15.70 14.79 -20.45
CA ARG A 239 16.77 15.39 -21.26
C ARG A 239 18.03 14.56 -21.18
N LEU A 240 18.26 13.77 -22.23
CA LEU A 240 19.46 12.94 -22.38
C LEU A 240 20.65 13.82 -22.77
N VAL A 241 21.79 13.62 -22.12
CA VAL A 241 23.08 14.23 -22.44
C VAL A 241 23.96 13.20 -23.12
N GLU A 242 24.25 13.41 -24.39
CA GLU A 242 25.10 12.50 -25.17
C GLU A 242 26.59 12.71 -24.84
N ASN A 243 27.43 11.77 -25.29
CA ASN A 243 28.89 11.83 -25.01
C ASN A 243 29.62 13.04 -25.63
N ASP A 244 29.04 13.63 -26.66
CA ASP A 244 29.54 14.86 -27.30
C ASP A 244 29.06 16.15 -26.61
N GLY A 245 28.24 16.02 -25.53
CA GLY A 245 27.67 17.13 -24.78
C GLY A 245 26.39 17.69 -25.37
N THR A 246 25.85 17.12 -26.46
CA THR A 246 24.56 17.52 -27.02
C THR A 246 23.43 17.02 -26.13
N GLU A 247 22.34 17.82 -26.05
CA GLU A 247 21.17 17.50 -25.25
C GLU A 247 19.97 17.27 -26.17
N ARG A 248 19.22 16.20 -25.91
CA ARG A 248 17.94 15.93 -26.61
C ARG A 248 16.87 15.45 -25.66
N ASP A 249 15.63 15.81 -25.92
CA ASP A 249 14.49 15.29 -25.18
C ASP A 249 14.13 13.90 -25.70
N VAL A 250 14.02 12.94 -24.77
CA VAL A 250 13.65 11.55 -25.04
C VAL A 250 12.47 11.16 -24.16
N ASP A 251 11.67 10.22 -24.63
CA ASP A 251 10.65 9.59 -23.78
C ASP A 251 11.30 8.80 -22.64
N VAL A 252 10.78 8.95 -21.42
CA VAL A 252 11.32 8.27 -20.21
C VAL A 252 11.36 6.76 -20.38
N GLY A 253 10.44 6.18 -21.18
CA GLY A 253 10.43 4.75 -21.49
C GLY A 253 11.64 4.26 -22.30
N HIS A 254 12.41 5.16 -22.93
CA HIS A 254 13.61 4.82 -23.70
C HIS A 254 14.92 5.03 -22.94
N ILE A 255 14.86 5.47 -21.68
CA ILE A 255 16.04 5.65 -20.83
C ILE A 255 16.53 4.29 -20.36
N ALA A 256 17.85 4.07 -20.50
CA ALA A 256 18.53 2.89 -19.99
C ALA A 256 19.39 3.21 -18.75
N PRO A 257 19.65 2.21 -17.90
CA PRO A 257 20.64 2.39 -16.82
C PRO A 257 22.01 2.78 -17.38
N GLY A 258 22.61 3.81 -16.78
CA GLY A 258 23.87 4.41 -17.21
C GLY A 258 23.71 5.67 -18.05
N ASP A 259 22.52 5.99 -18.55
CA ASP A 259 22.26 7.22 -19.30
C ASP A 259 22.47 8.46 -18.43
N ARG A 260 23.02 9.51 -19.04
CA ARG A 260 23.25 10.80 -18.39
C ARG A 260 22.11 11.75 -18.69
N LEU A 261 21.49 12.27 -17.64
CA LEU A 261 20.29 13.11 -17.76
C LEU A 261 20.49 14.47 -17.10
N ARG A 262 20.09 15.55 -17.79
CA ARG A 262 20.10 16.91 -17.25
C ARG A 262 18.86 17.16 -16.41
N ILE A 263 19.05 17.71 -15.21
CA ILE A 263 17.98 18.16 -14.30
C ILE A 263 18.09 19.68 -14.18
N ARG A 264 17.00 20.40 -14.47
CA ARG A 264 16.92 21.86 -14.38
C ARG A 264 15.94 22.30 -13.29
N PRO A 265 16.04 23.53 -12.79
CA PRO A 265 15.07 24.07 -11.84
C PRO A 265 13.63 24.00 -12.40
N GLY A 266 12.70 23.55 -11.56
CA GLY A 266 11.30 23.34 -11.91
C GLY A 266 10.98 22.03 -12.62
N GLU A 267 12.00 21.25 -13.02
CA GLU A 267 11.80 19.95 -13.65
C GLU A 267 11.67 18.83 -12.62
N LYS A 268 10.89 17.82 -12.96
CA LYS A 268 10.77 16.58 -12.20
C LYS A 268 11.90 15.63 -12.59
N ILE A 269 12.40 14.87 -11.61
CA ILE A 269 13.41 13.85 -11.83
C ILE A 269 12.79 12.66 -12.55
N PRO A 270 13.34 12.24 -13.72
CA PRO A 270 12.68 11.26 -14.57
C PRO A 270 12.79 9.81 -14.09
N VAL A 271 13.92 9.43 -13.50
CA VAL A 271 14.26 8.08 -13.05
C VAL A 271 15.10 8.14 -11.78
N ASP A 272 15.25 7.02 -11.06
CA ASP A 272 16.16 6.98 -9.91
C ASP A 272 17.62 6.93 -10.39
N GLY A 273 18.50 7.64 -9.70
CA GLY A 273 19.92 7.68 -10.06
C GLY A 273 20.77 8.44 -9.06
N THR A 274 21.98 8.77 -9.50
CA THR A 274 22.99 9.47 -8.69
C THR A 274 23.45 10.72 -9.42
N ILE A 275 23.68 11.83 -8.71
CA ILE A 275 24.23 13.06 -9.29
C ILE A 275 25.68 12.81 -9.67
N GLU A 276 26.02 13.01 -10.96
CA GLU A 276 27.36 12.88 -11.51
C GLU A 276 28.14 14.20 -11.47
N SER A 277 27.44 15.33 -11.64
CA SER A 277 28.02 16.66 -11.55
C SER A 277 27.00 17.76 -11.27
N GLY A 278 27.43 18.82 -10.59
CA GLY A 278 26.57 19.94 -10.22
C GLY A 278 25.90 19.74 -8.86
N SER A 279 24.84 20.53 -8.61
CA SER A 279 24.02 20.42 -7.40
C SER A 279 22.59 20.85 -7.68
N ALA A 280 21.65 20.23 -6.98
CA ALA A 280 20.23 20.51 -7.09
C ALA A 280 19.58 20.52 -5.71
N THR A 281 18.63 21.43 -5.49
CA THR A 281 17.78 21.44 -4.30
C THR A 281 16.47 20.73 -4.66
N ILE A 282 16.24 19.58 -4.04
CA ILE A 282 15.17 18.66 -4.44
C ILE A 282 14.10 18.61 -3.34
N ASP A 283 12.86 18.86 -3.75
CA ASP A 283 11.68 18.59 -2.93
C ASP A 283 11.31 17.11 -3.07
N GLU A 284 11.56 16.36 -2.01
CA GLU A 284 11.28 14.93 -1.90
C GLU A 284 10.00 14.64 -1.10
N SER A 285 9.22 15.66 -0.74
CA SER A 285 8.06 15.55 0.15
C SER A 285 7.00 14.55 -0.31
N MET A 286 6.84 14.39 -1.62
CA MET A 286 5.90 13.43 -2.21
C MET A 286 6.30 11.97 -2.01
N VAL A 287 7.59 11.70 -1.74
CA VAL A 287 8.13 10.34 -1.55
C VAL A 287 8.47 10.08 -0.08
N THR A 288 9.10 11.05 0.57
CA THR A 288 9.57 10.93 1.97
C THR A 288 8.58 11.45 3.00
N GLY A 289 7.65 12.33 2.60
CA GLY A 289 6.75 13.05 3.51
C GLY A 289 7.41 14.25 4.21
N GLU A 290 8.72 14.47 4.04
CA GLU A 290 9.45 15.59 4.67
C GLU A 290 9.25 16.88 3.85
N PRO A 291 8.71 17.97 4.43
CA PRO A 291 8.36 19.18 3.66
C PRO A 291 9.56 20.08 3.30
N VAL A 292 10.74 19.81 3.86
CA VAL A 292 11.93 20.65 3.63
C VAL A 292 12.75 20.11 2.45
N PRO A 293 12.95 20.90 1.37
CA PRO A 293 13.78 20.50 0.25
C PRO A 293 15.24 20.22 0.66
N VAL A 294 15.83 19.19 0.10
CA VAL A 294 17.20 18.72 0.42
C VAL A 294 18.16 19.10 -0.68
N VAL A 295 19.33 19.63 -0.32
CA VAL A 295 20.41 19.89 -1.28
C VAL A 295 21.13 18.59 -1.59
N ARG A 296 21.12 18.17 -2.85
CA ARG A 296 21.81 17.01 -3.39
C ARG A 296 23.02 17.44 -4.19
N ARG A 297 24.15 16.79 -3.98
CA ARG A 297 25.45 17.08 -4.60
C ARG A 297 25.98 15.86 -5.34
N GLU A 298 27.12 15.99 -5.97
CA GLU A 298 27.83 14.88 -6.62
C GLU A 298 28.00 13.68 -5.68
N GLY A 299 27.60 12.49 -6.15
CA GLY A 299 27.57 11.25 -5.38
C GLY A 299 26.25 11.00 -4.62
N ASP A 300 25.37 12.00 -4.49
CA ASP A 300 24.09 11.83 -3.81
C ASP A 300 23.04 11.18 -4.72
N ARG A 301 22.18 10.35 -4.11
CA ARG A 301 21.05 9.71 -4.80
C ARG A 301 19.90 10.69 -4.98
N VAL A 302 19.19 10.54 -6.11
CA VAL A 302 17.98 11.27 -6.46
C VAL A 302 16.90 10.29 -6.89
N LEU A 303 15.65 10.61 -6.59
CA LEU A 303 14.51 9.73 -6.77
C LEU A 303 13.56 10.25 -7.85
N ALA A 304 13.03 9.34 -8.65
CA ALA A 304 12.03 9.64 -9.68
C ALA A 304 10.81 10.39 -9.09
N ALA A 305 10.25 11.30 -9.87
CA ALA A 305 9.07 12.12 -9.56
C ALA A 305 9.27 13.20 -8.48
N THR A 306 10.43 13.29 -7.83
CA THR A 306 10.79 14.44 -6.98
C THR A 306 11.05 15.68 -7.83
N VAL A 307 10.96 16.88 -7.26
CA VAL A 307 11.02 18.14 -8.01
C VAL A 307 12.30 18.89 -7.67
N ASN A 308 13.09 19.23 -8.69
CA ASN A 308 14.21 20.14 -8.50
C ASN A 308 13.70 21.58 -8.38
N THR A 309 13.83 22.18 -7.21
CA THR A 309 13.39 23.56 -6.94
C THR A 309 14.45 24.60 -7.31
N ALA A 310 15.74 24.28 -7.20
CA ALA A 310 16.84 25.19 -7.51
C ALA A 310 18.10 24.41 -7.88
N GLY A 311 18.98 25.05 -8.64
CA GLY A 311 20.24 24.46 -9.11
C GLY A 311 20.06 23.59 -10.37
N SER A 312 21.18 23.18 -10.98
CA SER A 312 21.20 22.30 -12.15
C SER A 312 22.27 21.23 -11.97
N ALA A 313 21.91 20.00 -12.29
CA ALA A 313 22.79 18.86 -12.16
C ALA A 313 22.70 17.93 -13.38
N ILE A 314 23.72 17.12 -13.59
CA ILE A 314 23.67 15.94 -14.44
C ILE A 314 23.58 14.74 -13.51
N MET A 315 22.60 13.90 -13.72
CA MET A 315 22.46 12.61 -13.03
C MET A 315 22.78 11.46 -13.97
N ARG A 316 23.20 10.34 -13.39
CA ARG A 316 23.30 9.04 -14.07
C ARG A 316 22.11 8.20 -13.66
N ALA A 317 21.37 7.68 -14.64
CA ALA A 317 20.24 6.77 -14.41
C ALA A 317 20.74 5.42 -13.85
N GLU A 318 20.18 4.96 -12.75
CA GLU A 318 20.49 3.66 -12.14
C GLU A 318 19.30 2.69 -12.24
N ARG A 319 18.10 3.15 -11.89
CA ARG A 319 16.87 2.35 -11.95
C ARG A 319 15.85 3.04 -12.84
N VAL A 320 15.33 2.29 -13.80
CA VAL A 320 14.43 2.82 -14.82
C VAL A 320 13.12 2.04 -14.87
N GLY A 321 12.06 2.64 -15.38
CA GLY A 321 10.79 1.98 -15.60
C GLY A 321 10.19 1.39 -14.31
N ARG A 322 10.02 0.06 -14.27
CA ARG A 322 9.41 -0.67 -13.15
C ARG A 322 10.30 -0.77 -11.91
N ASP A 323 11.60 -0.56 -12.07
CA ASP A 323 12.57 -0.68 -10.98
C ASP A 323 12.74 0.62 -10.20
N THR A 324 12.11 1.73 -10.65
CA THR A 324 12.08 2.98 -9.90
C THR A 324 11.32 2.82 -8.59
N LEU A 325 11.71 3.56 -7.57
CA LEU A 325 11.05 3.54 -6.26
C LEU A 325 9.56 3.90 -6.38
N LEU A 326 9.21 4.89 -7.20
CA LEU A 326 7.81 5.26 -7.45
C LEU A 326 7.01 4.09 -8.04
N ALA A 327 7.55 3.39 -9.03
CA ALA A 327 6.87 2.24 -9.65
C ALA A 327 6.68 1.10 -8.63
N GLN A 328 7.66 0.87 -7.76
CA GLN A 328 7.55 -0.11 -6.66
C GLN A 328 6.47 0.30 -5.65
N ILE A 329 6.39 1.58 -5.27
CA ILE A 329 5.33 2.13 -4.40
C ILE A 329 3.95 1.85 -5.01
N VAL A 330 3.76 2.19 -6.28
CA VAL A 330 2.48 1.96 -6.98
C VAL A 330 2.12 0.48 -7.03
N ALA A 331 3.10 -0.40 -7.28
CA ALA A 331 2.90 -1.85 -7.27
C ALA A 331 2.48 -2.36 -5.90
N LEU A 332 3.14 -1.92 -4.82
CA LEU A 332 2.82 -2.27 -3.43
C LEU A 332 1.41 -1.82 -3.04
N VAL A 333 1.04 -0.57 -3.35
CA VAL A 333 -0.31 -0.05 -3.06
C VAL A 333 -1.36 -0.83 -3.85
N GLY A 334 -1.09 -1.15 -5.12
CA GLY A 334 -1.97 -1.99 -5.93
C GLY A 334 -2.11 -3.41 -5.38
N GLU A 335 -1.06 -4.00 -4.83
CA GLU A 335 -1.11 -5.31 -4.16
C GLU A 335 -1.89 -5.27 -2.86
N ALA A 336 -1.65 -4.23 -2.03
CA ALA A 336 -2.38 -4.02 -0.79
C ALA A 336 -3.90 -3.88 -1.02
N GLN A 337 -4.30 -3.16 -2.07
CA GLN A 337 -5.71 -3.01 -2.44
C GLN A 337 -6.37 -4.32 -2.87
N ARG A 338 -5.61 -5.26 -3.44
CA ARG A 338 -6.07 -6.58 -3.88
C ARG A 338 -5.96 -7.65 -2.82
N SER A 339 -5.31 -7.35 -1.68
CA SER A 339 -5.20 -8.29 -0.57
C SER A 339 -6.52 -8.39 0.20
N ARG A 340 -6.77 -9.55 0.83
CA ARG A 340 -7.97 -9.78 1.63
C ARG A 340 -7.72 -9.44 3.09
N ALA A 341 -8.65 -8.70 3.68
CA ALA A 341 -8.69 -8.54 5.13
C ALA A 341 -9.25 -9.81 5.80
N PRO A 342 -8.76 -10.23 6.97
CA PRO A 342 -9.30 -11.36 7.74
C PRO A 342 -10.80 -11.27 7.99
N ILE A 343 -11.32 -10.10 8.31
CA ILE A 343 -12.77 -9.86 8.50
C ILE A 343 -13.57 -10.14 7.23
N GLN A 344 -12.99 -9.94 6.06
CA GLN A 344 -13.62 -10.23 4.78
C GLN A 344 -13.80 -11.73 4.57
N ASN A 345 -12.76 -12.54 4.90
CA ASN A 345 -12.86 -14.00 4.88
C ASN A 345 -13.92 -14.52 5.87
N LEU A 346 -14.07 -13.85 7.01
CA LEU A 346 -15.13 -14.17 7.98
C LEU A 346 -16.50 -13.87 7.39
N ALA A 347 -16.68 -12.70 6.76
CA ALA A 347 -17.93 -12.31 6.12
C ALA A 347 -18.33 -13.29 5.01
N ASP A 348 -17.39 -13.73 4.18
CA ASP A 348 -17.63 -14.73 3.12
C ASP A 348 -18.04 -16.08 3.70
N ARG A 349 -17.39 -16.52 4.78
CA ARG A 349 -17.74 -17.76 5.48
C ARG A 349 -19.13 -17.70 6.10
N VAL A 350 -19.48 -16.57 6.73
CA VAL A 350 -20.82 -16.33 7.27
C VAL A 350 -21.85 -16.34 6.15
N ALA A 351 -21.61 -15.66 5.04
CA ALA A 351 -22.49 -15.61 3.89
C ALA A 351 -22.72 -17.00 3.27
N ALA A 352 -21.66 -17.81 3.15
CA ALA A 352 -21.73 -19.17 2.60
C ALA A 352 -22.65 -20.11 3.40
N TRP A 353 -22.76 -19.91 4.73
CA TRP A 353 -23.67 -20.65 5.58
C TRP A 353 -25.05 -19.99 5.66
N PHE A 354 -25.10 -18.66 5.72
CA PHE A 354 -26.32 -17.88 5.88
C PHE A 354 -27.26 -18.03 4.68
N VAL A 355 -26.75 -17.99 3.44
CA VAL A 355 -27.58 -18.09 2.23
C VAL A 355 -28.35 -19.42 2.15
N PRO A 356 -27.74 -20.60 2.33
CA PRO A 356 -28.47 -21.87 2.42
C PRO A 356 -29.47 -21.88 3.58
N ALA A 357 -29.11 -21.35 4.76
CA ALA A 357 -30.01 -21.31 5.92
C ALA A 357 -31.26 -20.47 5.63
N VAL A 358 -31.12 -19.33 4.95
CA VAL A 358 -32.28 -18.50 4.54
C VAL A 358 -33.17 -19.23 3.53
N ILE A 359 -32.58 -19.93 2.56
CA ILE A 359 -33.36 -20.73 1.60
C ILE A 359 -34.16 -21.81 2.33
N VAL A 360 -33.54 -22.53 3.27
CA VAL A 360 -34.23 -23.53 4.10
C VAL A 360 -35.30 -22.88 4.94
N ALA A 361 -35.04 -21.75 5.59
CA ALA A 361 -36.03 -21.01 6.37
C ALA A 361 -37.22 -20.57 5.51
N SER A 362 -36.99 -20.11 4.29
CA SER A 362 -38.04 -19.75 3.34
C SER A 362 -38.88 -20.96 2.94
N LEU A 363 -38.25 -22.11 2.65
CA LEU A 363 -38.96 -23.35 2.33
C LEU A 363 -39.78 -23.87 3.52
N LEU A 364 -39.23 -23.81 4.73
CA LEU A 364 -39.96 -24.16 5.97
C LEU A 364 -41.12 -23.21 6.20
N THR A 365 -40.95 -21.91 6.01
CA THR A 365 -42.01 -20.91 6.08
C THR A 365 -43.11 -21.25 5.09
N PHE A 366 -42.75 -21.55 3.84
CA PHE A 366 -43.73 -22.00 2.85
C PHE A 366 -44.50 -23.24 3.33
N ALA A 367 -43.81 -24.28 3.76
CA ALA A 367 -44.40 -25.52 4.20
C ALA A 367 -45.37 -25.34 5.41
N ILE A 368 -44.92 -24.58 6.43
CA ILE A 368 -45.71 -24.30 7.63
C ILE A 368 -47.00 -23.56 7.25
N TRP A 369 -46.91 -22.49 6.46
CA TRP A 369 -48.08 -21.73 6.04
C TRP A 369 -49.00 -22.51 5.08
N ALA A 370 -48.45 -23.38 4.23
CA ALA A 370 -49.22 -24.23 3.35
C ALA A 370 -50.05 -25.30 4.11
N ILE A 371 -49.52 -25.77 5.26
CA ILE A 371 -50.18 -26.79 6.08
C ILE A 371 -51.10 -26.17 7.15
N ALA A 372 -50.60 -25.22 7.93
CA ALA A 372 -51.23 -24.67 9.13
C ALA A 372 -51.79 -23.26 8.94
N GLY A 373 -51.56 -22.59 7.82
CA GLY A 373 -52.02 -21.24 7.57
C GLY A 373 -53.54 -21.12 7.38
N PRO A 374 -54.12 -19.91 7.55
CA PRO A 374 -55.52 -19.66 7.25
C PRO A 374 -55.77 -19.75 5.74
N PRO A 375 -57.00 -20.08 5.30
CA PRO A 375 -57.33 -20.02 3.88
C PRO A 375 -57.20 -18.58 3.33
N PRO A 376 -56.59 -18.41 2.17
CA PRO A 376 -55.99 -19.38 1.23
C PRO A 376 -54.51 -19.66 1.53
N ARG A 377 -54.24 -20.85 2.05
CA ARG A 377 -52.97 -21.26 2.64
C ARG A 377 -51.77 -21.07 1.71
N PHE A 378 -51.89 -21.51 0.44
CA PHE A 378 -50.76 -21.46 -0.50
C PHE A 378 -50.29 -20.06 -0.85
N ALA A 379 -51.20 -19.11 -0.91
CA ALA A 379 -50.84 -17.76 -1.24
C ALA A 379 -50.15 -17.07 -0.05
N TYR A 380 -50.66 -17.26 1.20
CA TYR A 380 -49.91 -16.82 2.39
C TYR A 380 -48.56 -17.50 2.50
N ALA A 381 -48.48 -18.80 2.18
CA ALA A 381 -47.22 -19.54 2.14
C ALA A 381 -46.20 -18.91 1.18
N LEU A 382 -46.64 -18.61 -0.05
CA LEU A 382 -45.77 -18.00 -1.05
C LEU A 382 -45.32 -16.61 -0.65
N VAL A 383 -46.21 -15.74 -0.22
CA VAL A 383 -45.92 -14.36 0.19
C VAL A 383 -44.90 -14.32 1.34
N ASN A 384 -45.14 -15.14 2.39
CA ASN A 384 -44.25 -15.16 3.55
C ASN A 384 -42.89 -15.77 3.21
N ALA A 385 -42.82 -16.80 2.37
CA ALA A 385 -41.58 -17.39 1.91
C ALA A 385 -40.75 -16.39 1.09
N VAL A 386 -41.37 -15.65 0.18
CA VAL A 386 -40.72 -14.59 -0.61
C VAL A 386 -40.24 -13.46 0.28
N ALA A 387 -41.05 -13.04 1.27
CA ALA A 387 -40.68 -12.03 2.24
C ALA A 387 -39.40 -12.41 3.01
N VAL A 388 -39.26 -13.69 3.43
CA VAL A 388 -38.02 -14.19 4.06
C VAL A 388 -36.80 -14.05 3.13
N LEU A 389 -36.94 -14.42 1.85
CA LEU A 389 -35.83 -14.30 0.89
C LEU A 389 -35.42 -12.85 0.65
N ILE A 390 -36.39 -11.94 0.58
CA ILE A 390 -36.13 -10.52 0.30
C ILE A 390 -35.46 -9.85 1.50
N ILE A 391 -35.97 -10.04 2.71
CA ILE A 391 -35.49 -9.34 3.91
C ILE A 391 -34.10 -9.82 4.35
N ALA A 392 -33.77 -11.05 4.02
CA ALA A 392 -32.52 -11.68 4.42
C ALA A 392 -31.31 -11.31 3.53
N CYS A 393 -31.42 -10.32 2.64
CA CYS A 393 -30.29 -9.89 1.82
C CYS A 393 -29.15 -9.28 2.67
N PRO A 394 -27.95 -9.90 2.76
CA PRO A 394 -26.82 -9.33 3.48
C PRO A 394 -26.05 -8.30 2.62
N CYS A 395 -26.77 -7.42 1.92
CA CYS A 395 -26.21 -6.52 0.91
C CYS A 395 -25.10 -5.61 1.47
N ALA A 396 -25.24 -5.14 2.71
CA ALA A 396 -24.25 -4.30 3.37
C ALA A 396 -22.97 -5.07 3.76
N LEU A 397 -23.08 -6.33 4.17
CA LEU A 397 -21.96 -7.14 4.64
C LEU A 397 -20.89 -7.35 3.53
N GLY A 398 -21.35 -7.62 2.30
CA GLY A 398 -20.45 -7.86 1.16
C GLY A 398 -19.78 -6.61 0.60
N LEU A 399 -20.29 -5.40 0.91
CA LEU A 399 -19.81 -4.15 0.32
C LEU A 399 -18.98 -3.29 1.29
N ALA A 400 -19.30 -3.30 2.58
CA ALA A 400 -18.73 -2.36 3.55
C ALA A 400 -17.22 -2.56 3.76
N THR A 401 -16.79 -3.80 3.97
CA THR A 401 -15.38 -4.09 4.31
C THR A 401 -14.41 -3.81 3.17
N PRO A 402 -14.62 -4.29 1.92
CA PRO A 402 -13.70 -3.98 0.82
C PRO A 402 -13.60 -2.49 0.54
N MET A 403 -14.72 -1.76 0.63
CA MET A 403 -14.74 -0.31 0.42
C MET A 403 -13.93 0.43 1.49
N SER A 404 -14.08 0.06 2.76
CA SER A 404 -13.36 0.69 3.87
C SER A 404 -11.85 0.49 3.75
N VAL A 405 -11.40 -0.73 3.43
CA VAL A 405 -9.98 -1.05 3.22
C VAL A 405 -9.42 -0.27 2.03
N MET A 406 -10.10 -0.27 0.89
CA MET A 406 -9.62 0.45 -0.30
C MET A 406 -9.48 1.96 -0.05
N VAL A 407 -10.46 2.57 0.61
CA VAL A 407 -10.42 4.00 0.95
C VAL A 407 -9.29 4.28 1.94
N ALA A 408 -9.10 3.42 2.94
CA ALA A 408 -8.02 3.54 3.93
C ALA A 408 -6.63 3.47 3.25
N VAL A 409 -6.40 2.45 2.40
CA VAL A 409 -5.14 2.30 1.64
C VAL A 409 -4.88 3.51 0.73
N GLY A 410 -5.91 3.96 -0.01
CA GLY A 410 -5.78 5.11 -0.90
C GLY A 410 -5.47 6.42 -0.17
N LYS A 411 -6.14 6.66 0.97
CA LYS A 411 -5.89 7.85 1.80
C LYS A 411 -4.52 7.80 2.47
N ALA A 412 -4.11 6.63 2.95
CA ALA A 412 -2.78 6.42 3.53
C ALA A 412 -1.67 6.66 2.50
N ALA A 413 -1.81 6.10 1.29
CA ALA A 413 -0.85 6.30 0.21
C ALA A 413 -0.68 7.78 -0.17
N SER A 414 -1.77 8.57 -0.18
CA SER A 414 -1.70 10.01 -0.43
C SER A 414 -1.00 10.81 0.70
N ALA A 415 -0.87 10.22 1.88
CA ALA A 415 -0.11 10.75 3.02
C ALA A 415 1.30 10.14 3.15
N GLY A 416 1.79 9.40 2.13
CA GLY A 416 3.09 8.74 2.16
C GLY A 416 3.14 7.45 3.00
N ILE A 417 2.00 6.95 3.48
CA ILE A 417 1.92 5.73 4.29
C ILE A 417 1.53 4.56 3.41
N LEU A 418 2.39 3.54 3.34
CA LEU A 418 2.20 2.36 2.51
C LEU A 418 1.86 1.13 3.37
N PHE A 419 0.70 0.54 3.11
CA PHE A 419 0.32 -0.74 3.69
C PHE A 419 0.75 -1.88 2.76
N ARG A 420 1.36 -2.91 3.31
CA ARG A 420 1.74 -4.11 2.55
C ARG A 420 0.53 -4.92 2.09
N ASN A 421 -0.50 -5.01 2.95
CA ASN A 421 -1.73 -5.73 2.68
C ASN A 421 -2.87 -5.21 3.57
N ALA A 422 -4.10 -5.66 3.31
CA ALA A 422 -5.29 -5.30 4.08
C ALA A 422 -5.26 -5.85 5.52
N GLU A 423 -4.60 -7.00 5.74
CA GLU A 423 -4.42 -7.59 7.06
C GLU A 423 -3.63 -6.67 8.00
N ALA A 424 -2.60 -5.97 7.47
CA ALA A 424 -1.82 -5.03 8.25
C ALA A 424 -2.68 -3.87 8.81
N ILE A 425 -3.69 -3.41 8.05
CA ILE A 425 -4.62 -2.36 8.53
C ILE A 425 -5.47 -2.88 9.71
N GLU A 426 -5.93 -4.12 9.59
CA GLU A 426 -6.78 -4.75 10.61
C GLU A 426 -5.96 -5.05 11.87
N THR A 427 -4.76 -5.59 11.71
CA THR A 427 -3.84 -5.88 12.81
C THR A 427 -3.42 -4.60 13.54
N LEU A 428 -3.16 -3.51 12.82
CA LEU A 428 -2.76 -2.23 13.41
C LEU A 428 -3.81 -1.69 14.40
N ARG A 429 -5.09 -1.97 14.16
CA ARG A 429 -6.17 -1.59 15.08
C ARG A 429 -6.03 -2.24 16.47
N ASP A 430 -5.54 -3.47 16.51
CA ASP A 430 -5.47 -4.30 17.72
C ASP A 430 -4.08 -4.23 18.40
N VAL A 431 -3.17 -3.39 17.87
CA VAL A 431 -1.85 -3.14 18.46
C VAL A 431 -2.00 -2.35 19.75
N ASP A 432 -1.42 -2.86 20.82
CA ASP A 432 -1.31 -2.22 22.14
C ASP A 432 0.13 -1.84 22.51
N THR A 433 1.11 -2.46 21.86
CA THR A 433 2.52 -2.27 22.13
C THR A 433 3.28 -1.97 20.83
N LEU A 434 4.02 -0.87 20.81
CA LEU A 434 4.85 -0.46 19.68
C LEU A 434 6.33 -0.60 20.04
N VAL A 435 7.04 -1.46 19.30
CA VAL A 435 8.50 -1.61 19.42
C VAL A 435 9.18 -0.72 18.40
N VAL A 436 10.03 0.19 18.85
CA VAL A 436 10.72 1.16 17.99
C VAL A 436 12.24 1.00 18.08
N ASP A 437 12.92 1.07 16.94
CA ASP A 437 14.37 1.19 16.93
C ASP A 437 14.78 2.61 17.31
N LYS A 438 15.91 2.76 18.00
CA LYS A 438 16.44 4.07 18.37
C LYS A 438 17.02 4.79 17.15
N THR A 439 18.03 4.16 16.52
CA THR A 439 18.90 4.80 15.53
C THR A 439 18.21 4.98 14.18
N GLY A 440 18.13 6.21 13.67
CA GLY A 440 17.48 6.53 12.41
C GLY A 440 15.94 6.55 12.45
N THR A 441 15.32 6.14 13.59
CA THR A 441 13.87 6.20 13.82
C THR A 441 13.54 7.30 14.84
N LEU A 442 13.94 7.15 16.10
CA LEU A 442 13.76 8.18 17.14
C LEU A 442 14.80 9.30 17.01
N THR A 443 15.94 9.00 16.41
CA THR A 443 17.08 9.89 16.19
C THR A 443 17.33 10.07 14.70
N HIS A 444 18.21 11.02 14.33
CA HIS A 444 18.56 11.28 12.94
C HIS A 444 19.37 10.17 12.27
N GLY A 445 19.98 9.27 13.05
CA GLY A 445 20.87 8.22 12.53
C GLY A 445 22.23 8.75 12.06
N ARG A 446 22.57 9.97 12.45
CA ARG A 446 23.84 10.64 12.14
C ARG A 446 24.45 11.18 13.41
N PRO A 447 25.52 10.56 13.94
CA PRO A 447 26.22 11.11 15.09
C PRO A 447 26.72 12.54 14.81
N GLU A 448 26.57 13.43 15.79
CA GLU A 448 27.03 14.80 15.74
C GLU A 448 27.85 15.13 16.98
N LEU A 449 28.82 16.03 16.85
CA LEU A 449 29.54 16.58 17.98
C LEU A 449 28.61 17.55 18.74
N VAL A 450 28.08 17.11 19.88
CA VAL A 450 27.11 17.88 20.69
C VAL A 450 27.81 18.71 21.74
N THR A 451 28.84 18.17 22.36
CA THR A 451 29.62 18.84 23.43
C THR A 451 31.09 18.82 23.08
N PHE A 452 31.75 19.93 23.31
CA PHE A 452 33.18 20.05 23.19
C PHE A 452 33.72 20.95 24.30
N ASP A 453 34.55 20.37 25.13
CA ASP A 453 35.25 21.09 26.20
C ASP A 453 36.73 21.24 25.79
N GLY A 454 37.04 22.37 25.14
CA GLY A 454 38.35 22.70 24.61
C GLY A 454 38.32 23.96 23.76
N ASP A 455 39.46 24.35 23.20
CA ASP A 455 39.56 25.43 22.23
C ASP A 455 39.54 24.94 20.77
N ASP A 456 39.37 25.85 19.81
CA ASP A 456 39.28 25.50 18.40
C ASP A 456 40.55 24.82 17.85
N ASN A 457 41.73 25.10 18.46
CA ASN A 457 42.96 24.42 18.10
C ASN A 457 42.93 22.94 18.54
N LEU A 458 42.41 22.64 19.72
CA LEU A 458 42.22 21.28 20.20
C LEU A 458 41.24 20.50 19.30
N LEU A 459 40.11 21.14 18.89
CA LEU A 459 39.17 20.52 17.95
C LEU A 459 39.82 20.27 16.59
N ARG A 460 40.62 21.21 16.08
CA ARG A 460 41.35 21.05 14.83
C ARG A 460 42.33 19.87 14.87
N LEU A 461 43.08 19.72 15.97
CA LEU A 461 43.99 18.60 16.17
C LEU A 461 43.24 17.27 16.24
N ALA A 462 42.18 17.18 17.04
CA ALA A 462 41.32 15.99 17.18
C ALA A 462 40.70 15.58 15.84
N ALA A 463 40.12 16.54 15.12
CA ALA A 463 39.52 16.28 13.81
C ALA A 463 40.53 15.87 12.75
N SER A 464 41.74 16.42 12.81
CA SER A 464 42.85 16.03 11.91
C SER A 464 43.25 14.58 12.13
N VAL A 465 43.34 14.11 13.38
CA VAL A 465 43.57 12.68 13.70
C VAL A 465 42.45 11.81 13.12
N GLU A 466 41.19 12.20 13.33
CA GLU A 466 40.02 11.43 12.92
C GLU A 466 39.80 11.36 11.40
N ARG A 467 40.46 12.18 10.59
CA ARG A 467 40.51 12.01 9.13
C ARG A 467 41.08 10.67 8.71
N GLY A 468 41.95 10.08 9.54
CA GLY A 468 42.51 8.74 9.30
C GLY A 468 41.60 7.59 9.72
N SER A 469 40.45 7.88 10.33
CA SER A 469 39.54 6.87 10.92
C SER A 469 38.26 6.69 10.07
N GLU A 470 37.84 5.45 9.87
CA GLU A 470 36.56 5.12 9.20
C GLU A 470 35.38 5.04 10.17
N HIS A 471 35.58 5.33 11.45
CA HIS A 471 34.55 5.20 12.46
C HIS A 471 33.46 6.28 12.30
N PRO A 472 32.14 5.95 12.49
CA PRO A 472 31.06 6.95 12.35
C PRO A 472 31.21 8.17 13.27
N LEU A 473 31.80 8.00 14.47
CA LEU A 473 32.08 9.11 15.40
C LEU A 473 33.17 10.04 14.86
N ALA A 474 34.17 9.52 14.16
CA ALA A 474 35.21 10.29 13.52
C ALA A 474 34.64 11.29 12.51
N ALA A 475 33.75 10.81 11.65
CA ALA A 475 33.08 11.65 10.66
C ALA A 475 32.28 12.79 11.31
N ALA A 476 31.73 12.59 12.50
CA ALA A 476 31.02 13.65 13.24
C ALA A 476 31.96 14.76 13.72
N ILE A 477 33.15 14.39 14.22
CA ILE A 477 34.17 15.34 14.72
C ILE A 477 34.75 16.14 13.54
N VAL A 478 35.07 15.46 12.44
CA VAL A 478 35.60 16.10 11.21
C VAL A 478 34.58 17.12 10.68
N ARG A 479 33.31 16.74 10.51
CA ARG A 479 32.26 17.67 10.07
C ARG A 479 32.11 18.89 10.97
N ALA A 480 32.17 18.69 12.29
CA ALA A 480 32.05 19.79 13.26
C ALA A 480 33.21 20.80 13.14
N ALA A 481 34.43 20.32 12.90
CA ALA A 481 35.58 21.18 12.69
C ALA A 481 35.51 21.92 11.33
N GLU A 482 35.09 21.24 10.26
CA GLU A 482 34.91 21.84 8.93
C GLU A 482 33.81 22.92 8.96
N ALA A 483 32.67 22.65 9.66
CA ALA A 483 31.59 23.63 9.82
C ALA A 483 32.05 24.91 10.55
N ARG A 484 33.07 24.82 11.39
CA ARG A 484 33.71 25.98 12.04
C ARG A 484 34.82 26.62 11.18
N GLY A 485 35.07 26.11 9.96
CA GLY A 485 36.09 26.62 9.06
C GLY A 485 37.52 26.32 9.49
N LEU A 486 37.73 25.31 10.33
CA LEU A 486 39.06 24.91 10.79
C LEU A 486 39.78 24.13 9.70
N GLY A 487 40.99 24.58 9.32
CA GLY A 487 41.82 23.89 8.36
C GLY A 487 42.40 22.60 8.95
N LEU A 488 42.02 21.44 8.42
CA LEU A 488 42.49 20.14 8.89
C LEU A 488 43.76 19.73 8.19
N HIS A 489 44.68 19.11 8.94
CA HIS A 489 45.96 18.64 8.44
C HIS A 489 45.99 17.10 8.33
N GLU A 490 46.88 16.56 7.49
CA GLU A 490 47.05 15.12 7.37
C GLU A 490 47.76 14.54 8.61
N PRO A 491 47.18 13.52 9.27
CA PRO A 491 47.82 12.88 10.41
C PRO A 491 49.01 12.02 9.97
N GLN A 492 50.08 12.12 10.71
CA GLN A 492 51.27 11.26 10.53
C GLN A 492 51.24 10.18 11.63
N ARG A 493 51.81 8.99 11.33
CA ARG A 493 51.90 7.86 12.28
C ARG A 493 50.56 7.54 12.96
N PHE A 494 49.50 7.46 12.13
CA PHE A 494 48.18 7.10 12.61
C PHE A 494 48.16 5.64 13.10
N GLU A 495 47.66 5.43 14.32
CA GLU A 495 47.50 4.13 14.96
C GLU A 495 46.10 4.03 15.57
N SER A 496 45.37 2.96 15.26
CA SER A 496 44.08 2.65 15.86
C SER A 496 44.21 1.51 16.86
N ILE A 497 43.84 1.77 18.12
CA ILE A 497 43.84 0.77 19.18
C ILE A 497 42.39 0.29 19.38
N THR A 498 42.15 -0.95 18.97
CA THR A 498 40.79 -1.53 18.96
C THR A 498 40.11 -1.41 20.32
N GLY A 499 38.90 -0.82 20.34
CA GLY A 499 38.07 -0.62 21.51
C GLY A 499 38.56 0.46 22.48
N LYS A 500 39.66 1.19 22.16
CA LYS A 500 40.20 2.23 23.06
C LYS A 500 40.24 3.62 22.41
N GLY A 501 40.70 3.72 21.14
CA GLY A 501 40.79 5.00 20.45
C GLY A 501 41.87 5.05 19.40
N VAL A 502 42.30 6.26 19.05
CA VAL A 502 43.27 6.55 17.99
C VAL A 502 44.39 7.46 18.47
N LEU A 503 45.57 7.30 17.85
CA LEU A 503 46.78 8.07 18.07
C LEU A 503 47.32 8.57 16.74
N ALA A 504 47.80 9.79 16.69
CA ALA A 504 48.54 10.29 15.54
C ALA A 504 49.43 11.47 15.94
N THR A 505 50.32 11.85 15.04
CA THR A 505 51.08 13.11 15.12
C THR A 505 50.47 14.11 14.14
N VAL A 506 50.07 15.28 14.61
CA VAL A 506 49.53 16.39 13.82
C VAL A 506 50.30 17.66 14.19
N ASP A 507 50.91 18.33 13.24
CA ASP A 507 51.72 19.56 13.44
C ASP A 507 52.79 19.41 14.56
N ASP A 508 53.51 18.30 14.53
CA ASP A 508 54.52 17.90 15.52
C ASP A 508 53.98 17.61 16.94
N HIS A 509 52.66 17.70 17.16
CA HIS A 509 52.02 17.31 18.41
C HIS A 509 51.57 15.85 18.37
N ARG A 510 51.85 15.10 19.43
CA ARG A 510 51.33 13.76 19.62
C ARG A 510 49.91 13.86 20.21
N VAL A 511 48.90 13.49 19.43
CA VAL A 511 47.49 13.58 19.81
C VAL A 511 46.91 12.20 20.03
N ALA A 512 46.24 12.00 21.17
CA ALA A 512 45.49 10.80 21.50
C ALA A 512 44.00 11.14 21.69
N LEU A 513 43.14 10.36 21.05
CA LEU A 513 41.70 10.52 21.15
C LEU A 513 41.07 9.17 21.46
N GLY A 514 40.34 9.06 22.58
CA GLY A 514 39.74 7.77 22.95
C GLY A 514 39.05 7.76 24.32
N ASN A 515 38.76 6.55 24.78
CA ASN A 515 38.12 6.33 26.08
C ASN A 515 39.14 6.33 27.23
N ARG A 516 38.67 6.11 28.48
CA ARG A 516 39.54 6.08 29.66
C ARG A 516 40.63 5.03 29.57
N ALA A 517 40.34 3.85 29.03
CA ALA A 517 41.31 2.77 28.90
C ALA A 517 42.51 3.14 27.97
N LEU A 518 42.32 4.03 27.01
CA LEU A 518 43.42 4.58 26.19
C LEU A 518 44.34 5.46 27.03
N LEU A 519 43.75 6.33 27.87
CA LEU A 519 44.53 7.23 28.72
C LEU A 519 45.35 6.44 29.74
N ASP A 520 44.77 5.40 30.34
CA ASP A 520 45.46 4.51 31.30
C ASP A 520 46.62 3.77 30.66
N GLU A 521 46.46 3.27 29.39
CA GLU A 521 47.53 2.63 28.64
C GLU A 521 48.69 3.56 28.31
N LEU A 522 48.37 4.81 28.05
CA LEU A 522 49.35 5.85 27.74
C LEU A 522 49.94 6.51 29.00
N ALA A 523 49.58 6.05 30.19
CA ALA A 523 49.97 6.62 31.48
C ALA A 523 49.70 8.14 31.57
N ILE A 524 48.54 8.58 31.04
CA ILE A 524 48.10 9.98 31.10
C ILE A 524 47.30 10.17 32.36
N ASP A 525 47.71 11.11 33.22
CA ASP A 525 47.10 11.38 34.52
C ASP A 525 45.61 11.75 34.39
N ALA A 526 44.82 11.25 35.35
CA ALA A 526 43.43 11.60 35.49
C ALA A 526 43.24 13.08 35.85
N ASN A 527 42.22 13.70 35.23
CA ASN A 527 41.74 15.00 35.61
C ASN A 527 40.35 14.84 36.23
N THR A 528 40.25 14.92 37.54
CA THR A 528 39.01 14.67 38.30
C THR A 528 37.82 15.52 37.80
N ALA A 529 38.08 16.75 37.33
CA ALA A 529 37.03 17.62 36.80
C ALA A 529 36.51 17.14 35.42
N LEU A 530 37.43 16.73 34.50
CA LEU A 530 37.06 16.21 33.22
C LEU A 530 36.44 14.81 33.31
N ASP A 531 36.88 13.98 34.25
CA ASP A 531 36.27 12.68 34.54
C ASP A 531 34.82 12.82 35.02
N ALA A 532 34.58 13.72 35.97
CA ALA A 532 33.22 14.00 36.47
C ALA A 532 32.32 14.55 35.34
N ARG A 533 32.88 15.44 34.50
CA ARG A 533 32.16 15.97 33.33
C ARG A 533 31.84 14.88 32.29
N ALA A 534 32.77 13.97 32.07
CA ALA A 534 32.56 12.84 31.18
C ALA A 534 31.42 11.94 31.67
N GLU A 535 31.33 11.65 32.97
CA GLU A 535 30.24 10.85 33.52
C GLU A 535 28.88 11.57 33.43
N GLU A 536 28.85 12.88 33.65
CA GLU A 536 27.65 13.70 33.46
C GLU A 536 27.15 13.60 32.01
N LEU A 537 28.03 13.77 31.01
CA LEU A 537 27.69 13.71 29.59
C LEU A 537 27.27 12.29 29.16
N ARG A 538 27.89 11.24 29.70
CA ARG A 538 27.46 9.85 29.52
C ARG A 538 26.06 9.63 30.09
N GLY A 539 25.78 10.22 31.27
CA GLY A 539 24.44 10.21 31.86
C GLY A 539 23.37 10.90 30.99
N ASP A 540 23.78 11.85 30.13
CA ASP A 540 22.95 12.53 29.14
C ASP A 540 22.85 11.80 27.80
N GLY A 541 23.50 10.63 27.66
CA GLY A 541 23.41 9.79 26.48
C GLY A 541 24.46 10.09 25.41
N GLN A 542 25.52 10.82 25.74
CA GLN A 542 26.62 11.10 24.82
C GLN A 542 27.69 10.02 24.90
N THR A 543 28.32 9.70 23.77
CA THR A 543 29.58 8.96 23.70
C THR A 543 30.71 9.93 23.93
N VAL A 544 31.42 9.80 25.06
CA VAL A 544 32.45 10.73 25.44
C VAL A 544 33.83 10.19 25.14
N MET A 545 34.64 11.00 24.45
CA MET A 545 36.03 10.74 24.15
C MET A 545 36.91 11.82 24.76
N PHE A 546 38.04 11.42 25.34
CA PHE A 546 39.05 12.32 25.89
C PHE A 546 40.06 12.68 24.79
N VAL A 547 40.54 13.91 24.83
CA VAL A 547 41.59 14.41 23.93
C VAL A 547 42.81 14.75 24.76
N ALA A 548 43.93 14.07 24.45
CA ALA A 548 45.20 14.34 25.06
C ALA A 548 46.21 14.83 24.01
N VAL A 549 47.02 15.81 24.36
CA VAL A 549 48.07 16.35 23.49
C VAL A 549 49.39 16.35 24.25
N ASP A 550 50.44 15.78 23.66
CA ASP A 550 51.77 15.64 24.21
C ASP A 550 51.82 15.06 25.64
N GLY A 551 50.97 14.02 25.87
CA GLY A 551 50.91 13.32 27.13
C GLY A 551 50.07 14.00 28.20
N ALA A 552 49.41 15.11 27.91
CA ALA A 552 48.57 15.83 28.87
C ALA A 552 47.10 15.81 28.39
N LEU A 553 46.15 15.47 29.27
CA LEU A 553 44.72 15.56 29.02
C LEU A 553 44.30 17.01 28.87
N ARG A 554 43.72 17.39 27.73
CA ARG A 554 43.40 18.78 27.35
C ARG A 554 41.91 19.08 27.28
N GLY A 555 41.10 18.08 26.98
CA GLY A 555 39.63 18.27 26.84
C GLY A 555 38.89 17.00 26.58
N LEU A 556 37.61 17.14 26.28
CA LEU A 556 36.75 16.03 25.90
C LEU A 556 35.78 16.41 24.77
N LEU A 557 35.33 15.39 24.07
CA LEU A 557 34.35 15.46 23.00
C LEU A 557 33.17 14.58 23.35
N GLY A 558 31.97 15.12 23.28
CA GLY A 558 30.72 14.38 23.43
C GLY A 558 30.00 14.27 22.09
N VAL A 559 29.85 13.06 21.59
CA VAL A 559 29.13 12.77 20.35
C VAL A 559 27.84 12.03 20.67
N ALA A 560 26.75 12.49 20.11
CA ALA A 560 25.45 11.82 20.23
C ALA A 560 24.74 11.84 18.89
N ASP A 561 23.79 10.92 18.73
CA ASP A 561 22.82 10.93 17.63
C ASP A 561 21.61 11.75 18.08
N PRO A 562 21.36 12.95 17.53
CA PRO A 562 20.32 13.84 18.01
C PRO A 562 18.92 13.21 17.85
N ILE A 563 18.08 13.40 18.86
CA ILE A 563 16.67 13.04 18.80
C ILE A 563 15.98 13.96 17.76
N ARG A 564 15.15 13.39 16.90
CA ARG A 564 14.37 14.17 15.92
C ARG A 564 13.39 15.10 16.65
N GLU A 565 13.20 16.31 16.15
CA GLU A 565 12.35 17.33 16.79
C GLU A 565 10.90 16.85 16.98
N THR A 566 10.39 16.06 16.04
CA THR A 566 9.02 15.54 16.05
C THR A 566 8.81 14.33 16.97
N THR A 567 9.88 13.65 17.42
CA THR A 567 9.79 12.39 18.17
C THR A 567 9.06 12.54 19.50
N ALA A 568 9.37 13.58 20.27
CA ALA A 568 8.75 13.78 21.60
C ALA A 568 7.24 14.02 21.50
N GLU A 569 6.77 14.69 20.46
CA GLU A 569 5.35 14.91 20.19
C GLU A 569 4.69 13.59 19.75
N ALA A 570 5.30 12.85 18.83
CA ALA A 570 4.79 11.56 18.35
C ALA A 570 4.62 10.55 19.49
N ILE A 571 5.61 10.44 20.41
CA ILE A 571 5.51 9.54 21.57
C ILE A 571 4.35 9.93 22.48
N ARG A 572 4.15 11.23 22.74
CA ARG A 572 3.01 11.70 23.54
C ARG A 572 1.65 11.38 22.90
N GLU A 573 1.55 11.54 21.59
CA GLU A 573 0.32 11.22 20.85
C GLU A 573 0.02 9.72 20.86
N LEU A 574 1.05 8.88 20.71
CA LEU A 574 0.91 7.43 20.79
C LEU A 574 0.47 6.97 22.18
N HIS A 575 1.03 7.55 23.25
CA HIS A 575 0.57 7.31 24.63
C HIS A 575 -0.90 7.76 24.83
N ALA A 576 -1.30 8.90 24.25
CA ALA A 576 -2.68 9.37 24.34
C ALA A 576 -3.68 8.41 23.64
N GLN A 577 -3.20 7.59 22.69
CA GLN A 577 -3.97 6.51 22.06
C GLN A 577 -3.92 5.19 22.86
N GLY A 578 -3.21 5.16 23.99
CA GLY A 578 -3.11 3.98 24.86
C GLY A 578 -2.03 2.98 24.48
N LEU A 579 -1.10 3.35 23.57
CA LEU A 579 -0.01 2.49 23.15
C LEU A 579 1.14 2.50 24.16
N ARG A 580 1.67 1.33 24.48
CA ARG A 580 2.92 1.15 25.20
C ARG A 580 4.09 1.22 24.24
N ILE A 581 5.12 1.98 24.56
CA ILE A 581 6.29 2.17 23.70
C ILE A 581 7.51 1.44 24.28
N VAL A 582 8.07 0.52 23.50
CA VAL A 582 9.28 -0.24 23.83
C VAL A 582 10.39 0.17 22.88
N MET A 583 11.49 0.70 23.39
CA MET A 583 12.66 1.02 22.58
C MET A 583 13.63 -0.16 22.52
N LEU A 584 13.98 -0.58 21.31
CA LEU A 584 14.93 -1.67 21.04
C LEU A 584 16.19 -1.09 20.38
N THR A 585 17.37 -1.29 20.98
CA THR A 585 18.62 -0.71 20.46
C THR A 585 19.84 -1.58 20.74
N GLY A 586 20.86 -1.46 19.87
CA GLY A 586 22.18 -2.04 20.08
C GLY A 586 23.10 -1.20 20.97
N ASP A 587 22.68 0.01 21.37
CA ASP A 587 23.46 0.90 22.21
C ASP A 587 23.61 0.38 23.64
N SER A 588 24.57 0.99 24.37
CA SER A 588 24.73 0.72 25.80
C SER A 588 23.47 1.09 26.60
N ARG A 589 23.23 0.36 27.67
CA ARG A 589 22.11 0.60 28.58
C ARG A 589 22.03 2.07 29.02
N THR A 590 23.16 2.67 29.38
CA THR A 590 23.23 4.05 29.87
C THR A 590 22.73 5.06 28.82
N THR A 591 23.18 4.91 27.57
CA THR A 591 22.78 5.80 26.46
C THR A 591 21.29 5.61 26.14
N ALA A 592 20.82 4.37 26.11
CA ALA A 592 19.43 4.05 25.83
C ALA A 592 18.48 4.60 26.92
N ASP A 593 18.82 4.40 28.20
CA ASP A 593 18.02 4.92 29.31
C ASP A 593 17.98 6.46 29.34
N ALA A 594 19.04 7.14 28.92
CA ALA A 594 19.06 8.59 28.79
C ALA A 594 18.07 9.10 27.73
N VAL A 595 18.03 8.47 26.57
CA VAL A 595 17.08 8.78 25.49
C VAL A 595 15.64 8.47 25.94
N ALA A 596 15.43 7.31 26.55
CA ALA A 596 14.12 6.87 27.03
C ALA A 596 13.52 7.84 28.06
N ARG A 597 14.32 8.30 29.00
CA ARG A 597 13.88 9.32 30.01
C ARG A 597 13.47 10.64 29.35
N LYS A 598 14.21 11.09 28.33
CA LYS A 598 13.89 12.34 27.60
C LYS A 598 12.59 12.23 26.81
N LEU A 599 12.29 11.05 26.29
CA LEU A 599 11.13 10.80 25.43
C LEU A 599 9.91 10.24 26.19
N GLY A 600 10.08 9.78 27.44
CA GLY A 600 9.01 9.14 28.21
C GLY A 600 8.69 7.72 27.73
N ILE A 601 9.67 6.97 27.24
CA ILE A 601 9.51 5.59 26.76
C ILE A 601 9.30 4.65 27.93
N ASP A 602 8.36 3.69 27.79
CA ASP A 602 7.92 2.82 28.89
C ASP A 602 8.93 1.72 29.22
N GLU A 603 9.58 1.15 28.20
CA GLU A 603 10.55 0.08 28.38
C GLU A 603 11.71 0.18 27.39
N VAL A 604 12.89 -0.22 27.87
CA VAL A 604 14.15 -0.21 27.08
C VAL A 604 14.75 -1.60 27.02
N ILE A 605 15.01 -2.08 25.82
CA ILE A 605 15.76 -3.29 25.54
C ILE A 605 17.04 -2.86 24.83
N ALA A 606 18.14 -2.74 25.59
CA ALA A 606 19.43 -2.25 25.12
C ALA A 606 20.43 -3.40 24.88
N GLU A 607 21.55 -3.08 24.20
CA GLU A 607 22.67 -4.00 23.94
C GLU A 607 22.28 -5.22 23.08
N VAL A 608 21.27 -5.06 22.22
CA VAL A 608 20.74 -6.11 21.35
C VAL A 608 21.47 -6.11 20.01
N LEU A 609 22.10 -7.22 19.68
CA LEU A 609 22.73 -7.40 18.37
C LEU A 609 21.66 -7.43 17.25
N PRO A 610 21.99 -7.00 16.03
CA PRO A 610 21.04 -6.96 14.91
C PRO A 610 20.30 -8.28 14.70
N ASP A 611 21.00 -9.41 14.77
CA ASP A 611 20.43 -10.75 14.57
C ASP A 611 19.50 -11.20 15.72
N ALA A 612 19.66 -10.63 16.90
CA ALA A 612 18.85 -10.94 18.08
C ALA A 612 17.56 -10.08 18.18
N LYS A 613 17.45 -8.97 17.43
CA LYS A 613 16.28 -8.08 17.49
C LYS A 613 14.97 -8.80 17.20
N ALA A 614 14.95 -9.69 16.22
CA ALA A 614 13.75 -10.47 15.88
C ALA A 614 13.32 -11.41 17.02
N ALA A 615 14.28 -12.02 17.73
CA ALA A 615 14.01 -12.91 18.86
C ALA A 615 13.40 -12.13 20.04
N GLU A 616 13.84 -10.90 20.29
CA GLU A 616 13.27 -10.04 21.32
C GLU A 616 11.82 -9.64 21.00
N ILE A 617 11.48 -9.36 19.74
CA ILE A 617 10.10 -9.10 19.33
C ILE A 617 9.20 -10.33 19.55
N VAL A 618 9.71 -11.54 19.27
CA VAL A 618 8.95 -12.78 19.51
C VAL A 618 8.74 -13.02 21.01
N ARG A 619 9.66 -12.55 21.86
CA ARG A 619 9.55 -12.68 23.32
C ARG A 619 8.51 -11.75 23.93
N LEU A 620 8.30 -10.57 23.34
CA LEU A 620 7.26 -9.59 23.75
C LEU A 620 5.87 -10.09 23.38
#